data_c53dc68eaf8ac20029b78be55928cbee
#
_entry.id   c53dc68eaf8ac20029b78be55928cbee
#
_cell.length_a   1.000
_cell.length_b   1.000
_cell.length_c   1.000
_cell.angle_alpha   90.00
_cell.angle_beta   90.00
_cell.angle_gamma   90.00
#
_symmetry.space_group_name_H-M   'P 1'
#
loop_
_entity.id
_entity.type
_entity.pdbx_description
1 polymer ?
#
loop_
_entity_poly.entity_id
_entity_poly.type
_entity_poly.pdbx_seq_one_letter_code
_entity_poly.pdbx_strand_id
1 'polypeptide(L)'
;MLDKHKRSINYMRISLTDRCNLRCVYCRPEITQMVEHTQILRYEEILRVVKCTVTLGITRFKITGGEPLVRKGAVDFIAKLKQLEGVEQVTLTTNGTLLEKNLPQLLACGIDGINISLDTLDKELYKHITGGGDVEAVIKAIKAVVQTGIKCKINCVPIKNSYVNNSVNVDKLSPLHNGTKVDNLSQSQTNIVEFAGSLAVPLRFIELMPLACNGNLSSYSGTEIREILYNAGYELRPLKASFGNGPAVYYEASKAGHAQIIGFIEPLHGKFCASCNRVRLTSTGQLKPCLYSQSTSDLHQLLRSSASEEELVEALKDVIYHKPLGHHFEEKPATFNMNEIGG
;
A
#
# COMPACT_ATOMS: atom_id res chain seq x y z
N MET A 1 -3.51 -13.40 17.91
CA MET A 1 -3.77 -12.76 19.23
C MET A 1 -5.03 -11.90 19.15
N LEU A 2 -5.82 -11.80 20.24
CA LEU A 2 -6.96 -10.86 20.33
C LEU A 2 -6.50 -9.54 20.97
N ASP A 3 -7.00 -8.42 20.44
CA ASP A 3 -6.86 -7.12 21.09
C ASP A 3 -7.98 -6.89 22.13
N LYS A 4 -7.94 -5.76 22.87
CA LYS A 4 -8.95 -5.41 23.90
C LYS A 4 -10.37 -5.24 23.35
N HIS A 5 -10.51 -5.11 22.02
CA HIS A 5 -11.79 -5.00 21.30
C HIS A 5 -12.22 -6.33 20.66
N LYS A 6 -11.56 -7.45 21.02
CA LYS A 6 -11.81 -8.80 20.52
C LYS A 6 -11.57 -9.00 19.01
N ARG A 7 -10.78 -8.11 18.35
CA ARG A 7 -10.35 -8.29 16.98
C ARG A 7 -9.19 -9.28 16.92
N SER A 8 -9.22 -10.22 15.99
CA SER A 8 -8.10 -11.13 15.75
C SER A 8 -7.01 -10.43 14.94
N ILE A 9 -5.87 -10.18 15.58
CA ILE A 9 -4.70 -9.55 14.95
C ILE A 9 -3.77 -10.68 14.48
N ASN A 10 -3.69 -10.88 13.17
CA ASN A 10 -2.93 -11.96 12.53
C ASN A 10 -2.07 -11.49 11.34
N TYR A 11 -1.96 -10.19 11.13
CA TYR A 11 -1.33 -9.61 9.97
C TYR A 11 -0.42 -8.43 10.33
N MET A 12 0.85 -8.49 9.93
CA MET A 12 1.80 -7.40 10.12
C MET A 12 2.29 -6.83 8.79
N ARG A 13 2.34 -5.49 8.70
CA ARG A 13 3.05 -4.80 7.62
C ARG A 13 4.43 -4.41 8.13
N ILE A 14 5.46 -4.70 7.35
CA ILE A 14 6.85 -4.43 7.69
C ILE A 14 7.42 -3.46 6.67
N SER A 15 7.80 -2.28 7.12
CA SER A 15 8.54 -1.31 6.31
C SER A 15 10.02 -1.65 6.37
N LEU A 16 10.63 -1.92 5.22
CA LEU A 16 12.07 -2.21 5.17
C LEU A 16 12.93 -0.95 5.16
N THR A 17 12.39 0.16 4.67
CA THR A 17 13.11 1.42 4.49
C THR A 17 12.12 2.57 4.31
N ASP A 18 12.52 3.77 4.69
CA ASP A 18 11.86 5.03 4.39
C ASP A 18 12.21 5.57 2.99
N ARG A 19 13.26 5.01 2.37
CA ARG A 19 13.76 5.44 1.06
C ARG A 19 12.89 4.92 -0.06
N CYS A 20 12.67 5.76 -1.07
CA CYS A 20 11.97 5.44 -2.30
C CYS A 20 12.69 6.09 -3.48
N ASN A 21 12.68 5.43 -4.62
CA ASN A 21 13.18 5.98 -5.88
C ASN A 21 12.16 6.85 -6.61
N LEU A 22 10.92 6.96 -6.10
CA LEU A 22 9.88 7.90 -6.52
C LEU A 22 9.58 8.92 -5.43
N ARG A 23 8.86 9.99 -5.80
CA ARG A 23 8.45 11.08 -4.91
C ARG A 23 6.98 11.42 -5.13
N CYS A 24 6.11 10.42 -4.92
CA CYS A 24 4.68 10.60 -5.15
C CYS A 24 4.14 11.73 -4.26
N VAL A 25 3.39 12.65 -4.88
CA VAL A 25 2.88 13.88 -4.26
C VAL A 25 2.06 13.64 -3.00
N TYR A 26 1.40 12.49 -2.90
CA TYR A 26 0.57 12.09 -1.74
C TYR A 26 1.30 11.26 -0.69
N CYS A 27 2.56 10.88 -0.93
CA CYS A 27 3.26 9.93 -0.09
C CYS A 27 4.48 10.53 0.60
N ARG A 28 5.21 11.39 -0.09
CA ARG A 28 6.49 11.93 0.38
C ARG A 28 6.65 13.39 -0.03
N PRO A 29 6.85 14.33 0.91
CA PRO A 29 7.18 15.71 0.59
C PRO A 29 8.54 15.83 -0.10
N GLU A 30 8.77 16.92 -0.82
CA GLU A 30 10.02 17.19 -1.55
C GLU A 30 11.24 17.20 -0.62
N ILE A 31 11.06 17.74 0.59
CA ILE A 31 12.11 17.84 1.61
C ILE A 31 11.76 16.91 2.76
N THR A 32 12.28 15.69 2.71
CA THR A 32 12.21 14.75 3.84
C THR A 32 13.63 14.50 4.32
N GLN A 33 13.90 14.75 5.60
CA GLN A 33 15.13 14.23 6.22
C GLN A 33 15.07 12.71 6.17
N MET A 34 16.05 12.12 5.47
CA MET A 34 16.17 10.67 5.46
C MET A 34 16.66 10.19 6.81
N VAL A 35 16.08 9.10 7.27
CA VAL A 35 16.53 8.42 8.48
C VAL A 35 17.98 7.95 8.28
N GLU A 36 18.84 8.16 9.27
CA GLU A 36 20.20 7.65 9.26
C GLU A 36 20.21 6.13 9.16
N HIS A 37 21.18 5.60 8.42
CA HIS A 37 21.28 4.16 8.20
C HIS A 37 21.40 3.36 9.51
N THR A 38 22.03 3.94 10.51
CA THR A 38 22.17 3.38 11.86
C THR A 38 20.87 3.22 12.61
N GLN A 39 19.83 3.99 12.27
CA GLN A 39 18.51 3.93 12.89
C GLN A 39 17.58 2.92 12.22
N ILE A 40 17.93 2.45 11.01
CA ILE A 40 17.12 1.46 10.30
C ILE A 40 17.41 0.08 10.88
N LEU A 41 16.36 -0.69 11.15
CA LEU A 41 16.47 -2.08 11.59
C LEU A 41 17.26 -2.93 10.59
N ARG A 42 18.17 -3.74 11.09
CA ARG A 42 18.82 -4.80 10.31
C ARG A 42 17.83 -5.91 9.97
N TYR A 43 18.09 -6.67 8.95
CA TYR A 43 17.20 -7.77 8.57
C TYR A 43 17.09 -8.84 9.67
N GLU A 44 18.17 -9.10 10.39
CA GLU A 44 18.20 -10.03 11.51
C GLU A 44 17.31 -9.55 12.67
N GLU A 45 17.30 -8.24 12.93
CA GLU A 45 16.41 -7.63 13.94
C GLU A 45 14.94 -7.77 13.54
N ILE A 46 14.61 -7.56 12.26
CA ILE A 46 13.24 -7.77 11.75
C ILE A 46 12.84 -9.25 11.86
N LEU A 47 13.73 -10.19 11.49
CA LEU A 47 13.44 -11.62 11.62
C LEU A 47 13.20 -12.04 13.06
N ARG A 48 13.94 -11.45 14.02
CA ARG A 48 13.72 -11.65 15.45
C ARG A 48 12.33 -11.20 15.89
N VAL A 49 11.90 -10.00 15.47
CA VAL A 49 10.52 -9.51 15.71
C VAL A 49 9.49 -10.45 15.11
N VAL A 50 9.71 -10.91 13.87
CA VAL A 50 8.77 -11.84 13.22
C VAL A 50 8.64 -13.15 13.99
N LYS A 51 9.74 -13.76 14.44
CA LYS A 51 9.69 -14.98 15.27
C LYS A 51 8.81 -14.78 16.50
N CYS A 52 9.02 -13.68 17.23
CA CYS A 52 8.20 -13.34 18.40
C CYS A 52 6.73 -13.10 18.03
N THR A 53 6.43 -12.46 16.90
CA THR A 53 5.04 -12.22 16.48
C THR A 53 4.32 -13.47 16.01
N VAL A 54 5.04 -14.43 15.45
CA VAL A 54 4.48 -15.74 15.08
C VAL A 54 3.96 -16.48 16.33
N THR A 55 4.67 -16.44 17.46
CA THR A 55 4.19 -17.05 18.72
C THR A 55 2.89 -16.41 19.23
N LEU A 56 2.61 -15.16 18.81
CA LEU A 56 1.37 -14.44 19.12
C LEU A 56 0.24 -14.67 18.09
N GLY A 57 0.48 -15.53 17.09
CA GLY A 57 -0.49 -15.85 16.03
C GLY A 57 -0.54 -14.84 14.89
N ILE A 58 0.49 -14.01 14.72
CA ILE A 58 0.66 -13.16 13.53
C ILE A 58 1.50 -13.95 12.53
N THR A 59 0.83 -14.52 11.52
CA THR A 59 1.43 -15.47 10.57
C THR A 59 1.50 -14.93 9.14
N ARG A 60 0.94 -13.73 8.90
CA ARG A 60 0.85 -13.11 7.58
C ARG A 60 1.59 -11.78 7.56
N PHE A 61 2.50 -11.65 6.61
CA PHE A 61 3.40 -10.51 6.52
C PHE A 61 3.28 -9.82 5.17
N LYS A 62 3.32 -8.49 5.19
CA LYS A 62 3.42 -7.67 3.98
C LYS A 62 4.66 -6.82 4.04
N ILE A 63 5.52 -7.02 3.07
CA ILE A 63 6.73 -6.22 2.91
C ILE A 63 6.36 -4.95 2.16
N THR A 64 6.76 -3.83 2.75
CA THR A 64 6.56 -2.48 2.25
C THR A 64 7.80 -1.62 2.57
N GLY A 65 7.63 -0.30 2.49
CA GLY A 65 8.63 0.70 2.86
C GLY A 65 8.23 2.04 2.26
N GLY A 66 9.22 2.85 1.94
CA GLY A 66 9.13 3.71 0.78
C GLY A 66 9.01 2.81 -0.46
N GLU A 67 10.13 2.35 -1.01
CA GLU A 67 10.14 1.24 -1.98
C GLU A 67 11.02 0.11 -1.44
N PRO A 68 10.47 -1.07 -1.11
CA PRO A 68 11.25 -2.14 -0.47
C PRO A 68 12.38 -2.66 -1.35
N LEU A 69 12.22 -2.66 -2.67
CA LEU A 69 13.22 -3.19 -3.61
C LEU A 69 14.42 -2.27 -3.82
N VAL A 70 14.42 -1.03 -3.31
CA VAL A 70 15.64 -0.19 -3.30
C VAL A 70 16.63 -0.62 -2.21
N ARG A 71 16.16 -1.30 -1.17
CA ARG A 71 17.02 -1.77 -0.10
C ARG A 71 17.77 -3.01 -0.55
N LYS A 72 19.10 -2.92 -0.58
CA LYS A 72 19.98 -4.05 -0.96
C LYS A 72 19.68 -5.28 -0.08
N GLY A 73 19.54 -6.46 -0.71
CA GLY A 73 19.23 -7.72 -0.01
C GLY A 73 17.75 -7.89 0.38
N ALA A 74 16.83 -7.04 -0.09
CA ALA A 74 15.42 -7.16 0.23
C ALA A 74 14.81 -8.50 -0.22
N VAL A 75 15.21 -9.02 -1.38
CA VAL A 75 14.72 -10.33 -1.88
C VAL A 75 15.26 -11.48 -1.04
N ASP A 76 16.54 -11.43 -0.65
CA ASP A 76 17.16 -12.43 0.23
C ASP A 76 16.49 -12.43 1.62
N PHE A 77 16.14 -11.25 2.11
CA PHE A 77 15.35 -11.11 3.34
C PHE A 77 13.97 -11.77 3.19
N ILE A 78 13.27 -11.52 2.08
CA ILE A 78 11.95 -12.15 1.81
C ILE A 78 12.09 -13.68 1.77
N ALA A 79 13.15 -14.20 1.16
CA ALA A 79 13.44 -15.64 1.14
C ALA A 79 13.60 -16.21 2.55
N LYS A 80 14.42 -15.55 3.39
CA LYS A 80 14.60 -15.95 4.81
C LYS A 80 13.31 -15.87 5.59
N LEU A 81 12.52 -14.83 5.37
CA LEU A 81 11.21 -14.65 6.02
C LEU A 81 10.23 -15.77 5.66
N LYS A 82 10.20 -16.20 4.40
CA LYS A 82 9.36 -17.31 3.92
C LYS A 82 9.76 -18.66 4.53
N GLN A 83 11.02 -18.82 4.91
CA GLN A 83 11.52 -20.06 5.52
C GLN A 83 11.31 -20.13 7.04
N LEU A 84 10.87 -19.04 7.68
CA LEU A 84 10.59 -19.07 9.11
C LEU A 84 9.36 -19.94 9.42
N GLU A 85 9.51 -20.85 10.37
CA GLU A 85 8.41 -21.65 10.88
C GLU A 85 7.25 -20.78 11.38
N GLY A 86 6.02 -21.15 11.04
CA GLY A 86 4.81 -20.42 11.40
C GLY A 86 4.50 -19.22 10.51
N VAL A 87 5.33 -18.87 9.54
CA VAL A 87 5.02 -17.86 8.53
C VAL A 87 4.16 -18.49 7.42
N GLU A 88 2.88 -18.15 7.39
CA GLU A 88 1.93 -18.68 6.40
C GLU A 88 1.97 -17.92 5.08
N GLN A 89 2.14 -16.59 5.14
CA GLN A 89 2.05 -15.75 3.95
C GLN A 89 2.98 -14.56 3.99
N VAL A 90 3.71 -14.35 2.89
CA VAL A 90 4.52 -13.14 2.64
C VAL A 90 4.13 -12.52 1.32
N THR A 91 3.69 -11.27 1.35
CA THR A 91 3.34 -10.49 0.16
C THR A 91 4.15 -9.21 0.07
N LEU A 92 4.32 -8.68 -1.13
CA LEU A 92 5.06 -7.44 -1.40
C LEU A 92 4.09 -6.33 -1.86
N THR A 93 4.35 -5.09 -1.45
CA THR A 93 3.81 -3.88 -2.11
C THR A 93 4.99 -3.09 -2.67
N THR A 94 4.93 -2.74 -3.94
CA THR A 94 6.01 -2.06 -4.68
C THR A 94 5.43 -1.05 -5.67
N ASN A 95 6.22 -0.04 -6.01
CA ASN A 95 5.90 0.88 -7.11
C ASN A 95 6.16 0.26 -8.50
N GLY A 96 6.70 -0.95 -8.55
CA GLY A 96 6.89 -1.71 -9.78
C GLY A 96 8.15 -1.37 -10.59
N THR A 97 8.80 -0.24 -10.37
CA THR A 97 9.93 0.22 -11.21
C THR A 97 11.15 -0.69 -11.19
N LEU A 98 11.37 -1.41 -10.08
CA LEU A 98 12.48 -2.37 -9.93
C LEU A 98 12.02 -3.83 -10.00
N LEU A 99 10.73 -4.04 -10.25
CA LEU A 99 10.11 -5.37 -10.09
C LEU A 99 10.57 -6.34 -11.17
N GLU A 100 10.63 -5.92 -12.43
CA GLU A 100 11.07 -6.80 -13.53
C GLU A 100 12.42 -7.45 -13.26
N LYS A 101 13.40 -6.66 -12.80
CA LYS A 101 14.73 -7.14 -12.44
C LYS A 101 14.74 -8.16 -11.31
N ASN A 102 13.85 -7.99 -10.32
CA ASN A 102 13.82 -8.80 -9.11
C ASN A 102 12.83 -9.98 -9.19
N LEU A 103 11.97 -10.01 -10.21
CA LEU A 103 10.89 -10.97 -10.34
C LEU A 103 11.34 -12.43 -10.33
N PRO A 104 12.40 -12.84 -11.07
CA PRO A 104 12.85 -14.23 -11.03
C PRO A 104 13.24 -14.71 -9.62
N GLN A 105 13.94 -13.87 -8.86
CA GLN A 105 14.35 -14.19 -7.49
C GLN A 105 13.18 -14.19 -6.51
N LEU A 106 12.20 -13.26 -6.68
CA LEU A 106 10.96 -13.23 -5.90
C LEU A 106 10.13 -14.50 -6.11
N LEU A 107 10.07 -14.99 -7.34
CA LEU A 107 9.40 -16.27 -7.64
C LEU A 107 10.13 -17.45 -7.01
N ALA A 108 11.45 -17.49 -7.15
CA ALA A 108 12.28 -18.56 -6.58
C ALA A 108 12.16 -18.65 -5.06
N CYS A 109 11.96 -17.52 -4.34
CA CYS A 109 11.73 -17.53 -2.89
C CYS A 109 10.29 -17.87 -2.49
N GLY A 110 9.38 -18.11 -3.44
CA GLY A 110 8.00 -18.51 -3.17
C GLY A 110 7.14 -17.41 -2.55
N ILE A 111 7.31 -16.16 -2.99
CA ILE A 111 6.44 -15.07 -2.56
C ILE A 111 4.97 -15.34 -2.90
N ASP A 112 4.02 -15.02 -2.00
CA ASP A 112 2.61 -15.41 -2.14
C ASP A 112 1.77 -14.43 -2.97
N GLY A 113 2.31 -13.25 -3.26
CA GLY A 113 1.62 -12.28 -4.09
C GLY A 113 2.25 -10.89 -4.06
N ILE A 114 1.98 -10.12 -5.11
CA ILE A 114 2.56 -8.81 -5.33
C ILE A 114 1.44 -7.79 -5.54
N ASN A 115 1.50 -6.66 -4.83
CA ASN A 115 0.65 -5.51 -5.11
C ASN A 115 1.51 -4.44 -5.76
N ILE A 116 1.08 -3.94 -6.91
CA ILE A 116 1.81 -2.93 -7.68
C ILE A 116 1.01 -1.63 -7.66
N SER A 117 1.66 -0.53 -7.33
CA SER A 117 1.04 0.80 -7.33
C SER A 117 1.07 1.38 -8.74
N LEU A 118 -0.12 1.79 -9.24
CA LEU A 118 -0.29 2.44 -10.52
C LEU A 118 -1.51 3.35 -10.45
N ASP A 119 -1.30 4.66 -10.53
CA ASP A 119 -2.36 5.65 -10.32
C ASP A 119 -3.00 6.12 -11.63
N THR A 120 -2.28 6.04 -12.75
CA THR A 120 -2.72 6.42 -14.08
C THR A 120 -1.90 5.73 -15.15
N LEU A 121 -2.44 5.62 -16.37
CA LEU A 121 -1.72 5.16 -17.57
C LEU A 121 -1.17 6.31 -18.41
N ASP A 122 -1.60 7.54 -18.14
CA ASP A 122 -1.07 8.73 -18.80
C ASP A 122 0.36 9.01 -18.35
N LYS A 123 1.29 9.11 -19.31
CA LYS A 123 2.74 9.26 -19.03
C LYS A 123 3.08 10.55 -18.30
N GLU A 124 2.52 11.66 -18.72
CA GLU A 124 2.83 12.97 -18.17
C GLU A 124 2.20 13.11 -16.78
N LEU A 125 0.96 12.66 -16.62
CA LEU A 125 0.28 12.63 -15.33
C LEU A 125 1.00 11.68 -14.36
N TYR A 126 1.41 10.49 -14.80
CA TYR A 126 2.17 9.54 -13.97
C TYR A 126 3.50 10.14 -13.52
N LYS A 127 4.24 10.74 -14.45
CA LYS A 127 5.51 11.41 -14.15
C LYS A 127 5.33 12.54 -13.14
N HIS A 128 4.24 13.31 -13.27
CA HIS A 128 3.90 14.37 -12.34
C HIS A 128 3.53 13.80 -10.96
N ILE A 129 2.59 12.86 -10.88
CA ILE A 129 2.15 12.25 -9.61
C ILE A 129 3.33 11.61 -8.86
N THR A 130 4.23 10.95 -9.58
CA THR A 130 5.32 10.15 -9.00
C THR A 130 6.64 10.92 -8.83
N GLY A 131 6.70 12.16 -9.30
CA GLY A 131 7.91 12.97 -9.25
C GLY A 131 9.02 12.46 -10.18
N GLY A 132 8.65 11.96 -11.38
CA GLY A 132 9.60 11.57 -12.43
C GLY A 132 9.61 10.07 -12.79
N GLY A 133 8.62 9.30 -12.36
CA GLY A 133 8.52 7.86 -12.70
C GLY A 133 8.21 7.61 -14.18
N ASP A 134 8.52 6.38 -14.62
CA ASP A 134 8.19 5.86 -15.95
C ASP A 134 7.05 4.83 -15.85
N VAL A 135 5.88 5.18 -16.38
CA VAL A 135 4.69 4.32 -16.35
C VAL A 135 4.86 3.07 -17.22
N GLU A 136 5.60 3.15 -18.33
CA GLU A 136 5.82 2.02 -19.23
C GLU A 136 6.61 0.89 -18.54
N ALA A 137 7.59 1.25 -17.72
CA ALA A 137 8.33 0.28 -16.91
C ALA A 137 7.39 -0.45 -15.93
N VAL A 138 6.43 0.25 -15.32
CA VAL A 138 5.46 -0.35 -14.40
C VAL A 138 4.45 -1.23 -15.13
N ILE A 139 3.93 -0.78 -16.29
CA ILE A 139 3.05 -1.58 -17.14
C ILE A 139 3.72 -2.87 -17.58
N LYS A 140 5.00 -2.80 -17.99
CA LYS A 140 5.81 -3.96 -18.35
C LYS A 140 5.96 -4.93 -17.18
N ALA A 141 6.25 -4.40 -16.00
CA ALA A 141 6.38 -5.20 -14.77
C ALA A 141 5.06 -5.89 -14.40
N ILE A 142 3.92 -5.20 -14.51
CA ILE A 142 2.59 -5.81 -14.25
C ILE A 142 2.35 -6.97 -15.22
N LYS A 143 2.57 -6.77 -16.53
CA LYS A 143 2.41 -7.82 -17.54
C LYS A 143 3.32 -9.02 -17.25
N ALA A 144 4.58 -8.78 -16.88
CA ALA A 144 5.52 -9.83 -16.53
C ALA A 144 5.03 -10.64 -15.30
N VAL A 145 4.53 -9.98 -14.25
CA VAL A 145 3.97 -10.65 -13.07
C VAL A 145 2.76 -11.51 -13.44
N VAL A 146 1.85 -10.99 -14.25
CA VAL A 146 0.65 -11.73 -14.71
C VAL A 146 1.03 -13.01 -15.44
N GLN A 147 2.03 -12.96 -16.32
CA GLN A 147 2.51 -14.13 -17.06
C GLN A 147 3.04 -15.26 -16.16
N THR A 148 3.45 -14.95 -14.94
CA THR A 148 3.94 -15.96 -13.98
C THR A 148 2.83 -16.70 -13.25
N GLY A 149 1.58 -16.25 -13.32
CA GLY A 149 0.45 -16.79 -12.58
C GLY A 149 0.44 -16.46 -11.07
N ILE A 150 1.43 -15.70 -10.57
CA ILE A 150 1.43 -15.28 -9.16
C ILE A 150 0.29 -14.30 -8.87
N LYS A 151 -0.25 -14.32 -7.66
CA LYS A 151 -1.32 -13.40 -7.26
C LYS A 151 -0.86 -11.95 -7.37
N CYS A 152 -1.44 -11.21 -8.31
CA CYS A 152 -1.16 -9.80 -8.55
C CYS A 152 -2.40 -8.94 -8.23
N LYS A 153 -2.17 -7.71 -7.77
CA LYS A 153 -3.19 -6.66 -7.64
C LYS A 153 -2.60 -5.31 -7.97
N ILE A 154 -3.39 -4.47 -8.57
CA ILE A 154 -3.04 -3.07 -8.81
C ILE A 154 -3.67 -2.22 -7.70
N ASN A 155 -2.89 -1.29 -7.13
CA ASN A 155 -3.38 -0.25 -6.21
C ASN A 155 -3.36 1.09 -6.94
N CYS A 156 -4.44 1.84 -6.82
CA CYS A 156 -4.58 3.18 -7.38
C CYS A 156 -5.06 4.13 -6.28
N VAL A 157 -4.35 5.24 -6.09
CA VAL A 157 -4.83 6.39 -5.31
C VAL A 157 -5.39 7.41 -6.30
N PRO A 158 -6.72 7.55 -6.40
CA PRO A 158 -7.36 8.33 -7.46
C PRO A 158 -7.34 9.84 -7.13
N ILE A 159 -6.24 10.51 -7.43
CA ILE A 159 -6.04 11.95 -7.16
C ILE A 159 -6.90 12.80 -8.10
N LYS A 160 -7.63 13.78 -7.57
CA LYS A 160 -8.42 14.76 -8.34
C LYS A 160 -7.57 15.93 -8.84
N ASN A 161 -6.78 16.50 -7.94
CA ASN A 161 -5.98 17.70 -8.22
C ASN A 161 -4.52 17.40 -7.93
N SER A 162 -3.73 17.26 -8.97
CA SER A 162 -2.28 17.12 -8.85
C SER A 162 -1.58 18.50 -8.86
N TYR A 163 -2.26 19.57 -8.45
CA TYR A 163 -1.66 20.88 -8.34
C TYR A 163 -0.68 20.94 -7.17
N VAL A 164 0.57 20.72 -7.47
CA VAL A 164 1.66 21.19 -6.62
C VAL A 164 2.36 22.30 -7.40
N ASN A 165 2.25 23.52 -6.86
CA ASN A 165 2.95 24.72 -7.33
C ASN A 165 2.67 25.17 -8.77
N ASN A 166 1.74 26.10 -8.95
CA ASN A 166 1.60 27.20 -9.94
C ASN A 166 2.25 27.11 -11.36
N SER A 167 2.84 26.00 -11.77
CA SER A 167 3.59 25.92 -13.02
C SER A 167 3.13 24.89 -14.04
N VAL A 168 2.17 24.02 -13.69
CA VAL A 168 1.56 23.08 -14.67
C VAL A 168 0.06 23.25 -14.68
N ASN A 169 -0.43 23.99 -15.66
CA ASN A 169 -1.85 24.12 -15.95
C ASN A 169 -2.32 22.82 -16.60
N VAL A 170 -3.02 21.96 -15.87
CA VAL A 170 -3.54 20.67 -16.38
C VAL A 170 -4.53 20.88 -17.51
N ASP A 171 -5.11 22.09 -17.65
CA ASP A 171 -5.94 22.48 -18.80
C ASP A 171 -5.17 22.50 -20.12
N LYS A 172 -3.83 22.38 -20.08
CA LYS A 172 -2.96 22.32 -21.28
C LYS A 172 -2.50 20.91 -21.65
N LEU A 173 -2.79 19.89 -20.85
CA LEU A 173 -2.39 18.50 -21.10
C LEU A 173 -3.42 17.71 -21.90
N SER A 174 -4.03 18.27 -22.91
CA SER A 174 -4.50 17.66 -24.17
C SER A 174 -5.52 18.54 -24.87
N PRO A 175 -5.27 19.02 -26.07
CA PRO A 175 -6.30 19.42 -27.01
C PRO A 175 -6.52 18.26 -28.00
N LEU A 176 -7.22 17.21 -27.62
CA LEU A 176 -7.71 16.24 -28.60
C LEU A 176 -9.10 15.75 -28.19
N HIS A 177 -10.05 16.29 -28.92
CA HIS A 177 -11.39 15.90 -29.33
C HIS A 177 -12.55 16.70 -28.74
N ASN A 178 -13.05 17.57 -29.64
CA ASN A 178 -14.42 18.05 -29.77
C ASN A 178 -15.34 18.10 -28.52
N GLY A 179 -15.38 19.25 -27.88
CA GLY A 179 -16.64 19.87 -27.46
C GLY A 179 -17.39 19.34 -26.23
N THR A 180 -16.90 18.33 -25.53
CA THR A 180 -17.39 17.94 -24.21
C THR A 180 -16.25 17.98 -23.20
N LYS A 181 -16.36 18.81 -22.19
CA LYS A 181 -15.51 18.77 -21.00
C LYS A 181 -15.78 17.47 -20.25
N VAL A 182 -15.36 16.34 -20.79
CA VAL A 182 -15.17 15.13 -20.00
C VAL A 182 -13.89 15.39 -19.22
N ASP A 183 -14.02 15.45 -17.91
CA ASP A 183 -12.92 15.61 -17.01
C ASP A 183 -11.82 14.58 -17.32
N ASN A 184 -10.65 15.01 -17.81
CA ASN A 184 -9.57 14.11 -18.23
C ASN A 184 -9.14 13.14 -17.11
N LEU A 185 -9.44 13.49 -15.86
CA LEU A 185 -9.16 12.65 -14.70
C LEU A 185 -10.18 11.52 -14.53
N SER A 186 -11.46 11.73 -14.86
CA SER A 186 -12.47 10.65 -14.84
C SER A 186 -12.19 9.64 -15.93
N GLN A 187 -11.71 10.07 -17.12
CA GLN A 187 -11.25 9.17 -18.15
C GLN A 187 -10.03 8.34 -17.72
N SER A 188 -9.12 8.92 -16.95
CA SER A 188 -7.97 8.19 -16.41
C SER A 188 -8.40 7.01 -15.51
N GLN A 189 -9.47 7.19 -14.72
CA GLN A 189 -9.99 6.12 -13.85
C GLN A 189 -10.64 4.99 -14.66
N THR A 190 -11.32 5.30 -15.75
CA THR A 190 -11.90 4.31 -16.68
C THR A 190 -10.80 3.53 -17.41
N ASN A 191 -9.79 4.23 -17.90
CA ASN A 191 -8.68 3.61 -18.63
C ASN A 191 -7.92 2.59 -17.75
N ILE A 192 -7.67 2.90 -16.47
CA ILE A 192 -6.98 1.96 -15.59
C ILE A 192 -7.85 0.74 -15.26
N VAL A 193 -9.18 0.90 -15.19
CA VAL A 193 -10.13 -0.22 -15.02
C VAL A 193 -10.08 -1.12 -16.27
N GLU A 194 -10.13 -0.56 -17.45
CA GLU A 194 -10.04 -1.32 -18.72
C GLU A 194 -8.70 -2.05 -18.85
N PHE A 195 -7.59 -1.38 -18.50
CA PHE A 195 -6.27 -1.99 -18.47
C PHE A 195 -6.20 -3.18 -17.50
N ALA A 196 -6.64 -2.99 -16.25
CA ALA A 196 -6.65 -4.06 -15.26
C ALA A 196 -7.55 -5.23 -15.70
N GLY A 197 -8.69 -4.93 -16.32
CA GLY A 197 -9.62 -5.91 -16.91
C GLY A 197 -8.99 -6.72 -18.03
N SER A 198 -8.25 -6.08 -18.93
CA SER A 198 -7.56 -6.77 -20.04
C SER A 198 -6.51 -7.79 -19.55
N LEU A 199 -6.03 -7.64 -18.32
CA LEU A 199 -5.07 -8.53 -17.68
C LEU A 199 -5.70 -9.47 -16.63
N ALA A 200 -7.01 -9.37 -16.41
CA ALA A 200 -7.74 -10.08 -15.34
C ALA A 200 -7.12 -9.87 -13.93
N VAL A 201 -6.57 -8.68 -13.66
CA VAL A 201 -5.92 -8.33 -12.40
C VAL A 201 -6.86 -7.49 -11.54
N PRO A 202 -7.15 -7.85 -10.28
CA PRO A 202 -7.97 -7.02 -9.41
C PRO A 202 -7.35 -5.64 -9.19
N LEU A 203 -8.14 -4.59 -9.47
CA LEU A 203 -7.79 -3.20 -9.23
C LEU A 203 -8.37 -2.75 -7.90
N ARG A 204 -7.61 -2.01 -7.10
CA ARG A 204 -8.08 -1.43 -5.85
C ARG A 204 -7.90 0.08 -5.84
N PHE A 205 -8.98 0.80 -5.74
CA PHE A 205 -8.98 2.22 -5.43
C PHE A 205 -8.80 2.41 -3.93
N ILE A 206 -7.83 3.24 -3.57
CA ILE A 206 -7.48 3.54 -2.17
C ILE A 206 -7.72 5.02 -1.93
N GLU A 207 -8.64 5.31 -1.04
CA GLU A 207 -8.95 6.68 -0.62
C GLU A 207 -7.72 7.36 -0.02
N LEU A 208 -7.48 8.60 -0.40
CA LEU A 208 -6.40 9.42 0.13
C LEU A 208 -6.65 9.71 1.61
N MET A 209 -5.67 9.39 2.44
CA MET A 209 -5.74 9.66 3.88
C MET A 209 -5.09 11.01 4.19
N PRO A 210 -5.60 11.80 5.16
CA PRO A 210 -5.04 13.09 5.53
C PRO A 210 -3.74 12.90 6.33
N LEU A 211 -2.64 12.79 5.60
CA LEU A 211 -1.27 12.69 6.11
C LEU A 211 -0.56 14.05 6.00
N ALA A 212 0.58 14.18 6.67
CA ALA A 212 1.31 15.44 6.74
C ALA A 212 1.65 16.06 5.37
N CYS A 213 1.97 15.22 4.36
CA CYS A 213 2.32 15.68 3.01
C CYS A 213 1.13 16.00 2.10
N ASN A 214 -0.11 15.70 2.52
CA ASN A 214 -1.23 15.74 1.58
C ASN A 214 -1.88 17.12 1.43
N GLY A 215 -1.58 18.06 2.32
CA GLY A 215 -1.94 19.48 2.20
C GLY A 215 -3.28 19.75 1.53
N ASN A 216 -3.21 20.31 0.31
CA ASN A 216 -4.36 20.67 -0.52
C ASN A 216 -4.73 19.57 -1.54
N LEU A 217 -4.16 18.36 -1.45
CA LEU A 217 -4.51 17.28 -2.36
C LEU A 217 -5.90 16.75 -2.05
N SER A 218 -6.67 16.50 -3.09
CA SER A 218 -7.95 15.81 -3.01
C SER A 218 -7.94 14.56 -3.89
N SER A 219 -8.72 13.56 -3.50
CA SER A 219 -8.91 12.34 -4.27
C SER A 219 -10.40 12.08 -4.52
N TYR A 220 -10.68 11.24 -5.50
CA TYR A 220 -12.02 10.71 -5.64
C TYR A 220 -12.33 9.78 -4.48
N SER A 221 -13.50 9.94 -3.88
CA SER A 221 -14.08 8.96 -2.96
C SER A 221 -14.51 7.70 -3.71
N GLY A 222 -14.71 6.60 -3.00
CA GLY A 222 -15.24 5.40 -3.63
C GLY A 222 -16.63 5.61 -4.24
N THR A 223 -17.45 6.50 -3.68
CA THR A 223 -18.76 6.87 -4.25
C THR A 223 -18.61 7.56 -5.60
N GLU A 224 -17.74 8.57 -5.69
CA GLU A 224 -17.47 9.26 -6.94
C GLU A 224 -16.86 8.35 -8.02
N ILE A 225 -15.98 7.42 -7.64
CA ILE A 225 -15.46 6.42 -8.59
C ILE A 225 -16.59 5.51 -9.09
N ARG A 226 -17.51 5.08 -8.21
CA ARG A 226 -18.67 4.28 -8.63
C ARG A 226 -19.58 5.05 -9.58
N GLU A 227 -19.81 6.34 -9.37
CA GLU A 227 -20.56 7.22 -10.28
C GLU A 227 -19.85 7.38 -11.64
N ILE A 228 -18.53 7.61 -11.64
CA ILE A 228 -17.73 7.69 -12.87
C ILE A 228 -17.89 6.40 -13.69
N LEU A 229 -17.78 5.24 -13.04
CA LEU A 229 -17.90 3.95 -13.72
C LEU A 229 -19.33 3.70 -14.23
N TYR A 230 -20.33 4.05 -13.44
CA TYR A 230 -21.73 3.97 -13.86
C TYR A 230 -22.00 4.82 -15.12
N ASN A 231 -21.54 6.07 -15.12
CA ASN A 231 -21.66 6.99 -16.25
C ASN A 231 -20.87 6.51 -17.48
N ALA A 232 -19.80 5.74 -17.26
CA ALA A 232 -19.03 5.09 -18.33
C ALA A 232 -19.67 3.78 -18.83
N GLY A 233 -20.84 3.39 -18.32
CA GLY A 233 -21.60 2.21 -18.73
C GLY A 233 -21.22 0.90 -18.01
N TYR A 234 -20.56 0.98 -16.85
CA TYR A 234 -20.32 -0.19 -16.02
C TYR A 234 -21.50 -0.49 -15.09
N GLU A 235 -21.86 -1.76 -14.99
CA GLU A 235 -22.70 -2.28 -13.91
C GLU A 235 -21.82 -2.80 -12.79
N LEU A 236 -22.07 -2.40 -11.54
CA LEU A 236 -21.31 -2.79 -10.35
C LEU A 236 -22.14 -3.73 -9.47
N ARG A 237 -21.68 -4.96 -9.29
CA ARG A 237 -22.31 -5.96 -8.40
C ARG A 237 -21.41 -6.25 -7.21
N PRO A 238 -21.89 -6.11 -5.96
CA PRO A 238 -21.10 -6.43 -4.78
C PRO A 238 -20.66 -7.89 -4.76
N LEU A 239 -19.39 -8.14 -4.42
CA LEU A 239 -18.84 -9.48 -4.26
C LEU A 239 -18.64 -9.81 -2.77
N LYS A 240 -19.17 -10.94 -2.32
CA LYS A 240 -18.87 -11.52 -0.99
C LYS A 240 -17.54 -12.31 -1.01
N ALA A 241 -16.52 -11.78 -1.67
CA ALA A 241 -15.22 -12.45 -1.83
C ALA A 241 -14.10 -11.58 -1.26
N SER A 242 -13.07 -12.22 -0.72
CA SER A 242 -11.84 -11.56 -0.27
C SER A 242 -10.67 -12.00 -1.15
N PHE A 243 -9.98 -11.03 -1.71
CA PHE A 243 -8.77 -11.27 -2.52
C PHE A 243 -7.49 -11.03 -1.72
N GLY A 244 -7.51 -11.26 -0.42
CA GLY A 244 -6.34 -11.14 0.47
C GLY A 244 -6.70 -10.64 1.87
N ASN A 245 -5.70 -10.26 2.68
CA ASN A 245 -5.86 -9.91 4.10
C ASN A 245 -6.22 -8.43 4.33
N GLY A 246 -6.48 -7.67 3.27
CA GLY A 246 -6.79 -6.24 3.33
C GLY A 246 -8.29 -5.99 3.54
N PRO A 247 -8.67 -4.72 3.84
CA PRO A 247 -10.04 -4.33 4.15
C PRO A 247 -10.85 -3.96 2.89
N ALA A 248 -10.36 -4.24 1.69
CA ALA A 248 -11.06 -3.84 0.48
C ALA A 248 -12.43 -4.53 0.37
N VAL A 249 -13.45 -3.75 0.08
CA VAL A 249 -14.76 -4.23 -0.35
C VAL A 249 -14.73 -4.37 -1.87
N TYR A 250 -15.13 -5.54 -2.38
CA TYR A 250 -14.99 -5.84 -3.80
C TYR A 250 -16.31 -5.84 -4.54
N TYR A 251 -16.24 -5.47 -5.81
CA TYR A 251 -17.33 -5.47 -6.78
C TYR A 251 -16.86 -6.13 -8.07
N GLU A 252 -17.77 -6.78 -8.75
CA GLU A 252 -17.64 -7.10 -10.16
C GLU A 252 -18.17 -5.91 -10.96
N ALA A 253 -17.31 -5.33 -11.78
CA ALA A 253 -17.66 -4.26 -12.71
C ALA A 253 -17.76 -4.85 -14.11
N SER A 254 -18.94 -4.85 -14.71
CA SER A 254 -19.19 -5.41 -16.04
C SER A 254 -19.61 -4.35 -17.04
N LYS A 255 -19.06 -4.43 -18.25
CA LYS A 255 -19.36 -3.55 -19.39
C LYS A 255 -19.18 -4.32 -20.70
N ALA A 256 -20.18 -4.31 -21.58
CA ALA A 256 -20.12 -4.93 -22.91
C ALA A 256 -19.66 -6.41 -22.88
N GLY A 257 -20.10 -7.19 -21.88
CA GLY A 257 -19.76 -8.61 -21.74
C GLY A 257 -18.40 -8.89 -21.09
N HIS A 258 -17.63 -7.87 -20.73
CA HIS A 258 -16.38 -8.01 -20.00
C HIS A 258 -16.60 -7.70 -18.51
N ALA A 259 -16.05 -8.53 -17.64
CA ALA A 259 -16.14 -8.36 -16.18
C ALA A 259 -14.76 -8.15 -15.59
N GLN A 260 -14.66 -7.21 -14.62
CA GLN A 260 -13.44 -6.85 -13.92
C GLN A 260 -13.69 -6.79 -12.40
N ILE A 261 -12.72 -7.24 -11.62
CA ILE A 261 -12.78 -7.15 -10.14
C ILE A 261 -12.22 -5.80 -9.69
N ILE A 262 -13.05 -5.01 -9.03
CA ILE A 262 -12.68 -3.72 -8.46
C ILE A 262 -12.88 -3.76 -6.95
N GLY A 263 -11.89 -3.28 -6.21
CA GLY A 263 -11.94 -3.16 -4.76
C GLY A 263 -11.86 -1.70 -4.33
N PHE A 264 -12.53 -1.36 -3.23
CA PHE A 264 -12.45 -0.07 -2.59
C PHE A 264 -11.88 -0.20 -1.19
N ILE A 265 -10.88 0.63 -0.87
CA ILE A 265 -10.31 0.78 0.48
C ILE A 265 -10.59 2.22 0.90
N GLU A 266 -11.63 2.39 1.71
CA GLU A 266 -12.18 3.69 2.10
C GLU A 266 -12.00 3.89 3.61
N PRO A 267 -10.80 4.30 4.08
CA PRO A 267 -10.52 4.47 5.50
C PRO A 267 -11.36 5.58 6.14
N LEU A 268 -11.72 6.63 5.42
CA LEU A 268 -12.48 7.76 5.94
C LEU A 268 -13.99 7.50 5.86
N HIS A 269 -14.49 7.08 4.70
CA HIS A 269 -15.91 6.91 4.45
C HIS A 269 -16.43 5.49 4.74
N GLY A 270 -15.60 4.46 4.51
CA GLY A 270 -15.97 3.05 4.67
C GLY A 270 -15.57 2.39 6.00
N LYS A 271 -15.00 3.11 6.93
CA LYS A 271 -14.57 2.76 8.32
C LYS A 271 -14.50 1.26 8.67
N PHE A 272 -13.48 0.58 8.17
CA PHE A 272 -13.24 -0.85 8.43
C PHE A 272 -12.50 -1.15 9.76
N CYS A 273 -12.44 -0.18 10.67
CA CYS A 273 -11.67 -0.30 11.92
C CYS A 273 -12.15 -1.45 12.80
N ALA A 274 -13.45 -1.72 12.83
CA ALA A 274 -14.04 -2.80 13.63
C ALA A 274 -13.54 -4.20 13.24
N SER A 275 -13.13 -4.42 11.99
CA SER A 275 -12.58 -5.68 11.47
C SER A 275 -11.07 -5.64 11.21
N CYS A 276 -10.39 -4.58 11.66
CA CYS A 276 -8.97 -4.37 11.35
C CYS A 276 -8.06 -5.34 12.11
N ASN A 277 -7.43 -6.25 11.37
CA ASN A 277 -6.56 -7.32 11.86
C ASN A 277 -5.05 -6.98 11.84
N ARG A 278 -4.67 -5.69 11.70
CA ARG A 278 -3.30 -5.29 11.30
C ARG A 278 -2.55 -4.53 12.36
N VAL A 279 -1.23 -4.77 12.40
CA VAL A 279 -0.23 -3.91 13.03
C VAL A 279 0.86 -3.57 12.04
N ARG A 280 1.74 -2.62 12.37
CA ARG A 280 2.82 -2.17 11.48
C ARG A 280 4.13 -2.08 12.25
N LEU A 281 5.20 -2.54 11.62
CA LEU A 281 6.57 -2.30 12.03
C LEU A 281 7.21 -1.31 11.05
N THR A 282 7.65 -0.16 11.54
CA THR A 282 8.38 0.82 10.73
C THR A 282 9.81 0.38 10.48
N SER A 283 10.48 1.00 9.51
CA SER A 283 11.90 0.72 9.23
C SER A 283 12.82 1.07 10.39
N THR A 284 12.39 1.95 11.29
CA THR A 284 13.12 2.37 12.50
C THR A 284 12.77 1.56 13.74
N GLY A 285 11.94 0.52 13.64
CA GLY A 285 11.60 -0.33 14.78
C GLY A 285 10.42 0.15 15.62
N GLN A 286 9.68 1.17 15.18
CA GLN A 286 8.45 1.56 15.87
C GLN A 286 7.34 0.58 15.54
N LEU A 287 6.77 -0.07 16.56
CA LEU A 287 5.57 -0.89 16.39
C LEU A 287 4.33 -0.03 16.54
N LYS A 288 3.55 0.10 15.46
CA LYS A 288 2.30 0.89 15.41
C LYS A 288 1.08 -0.04 15.42
N PRO A 289 0.18 0.10 16.39
CA PRO A 289 -1.06 -0.70 16.41
C PRO A 289 -2.05 -0.28 15.32
N CYS A 290 -1.99 0.98 14.88
CA CYS A 290 -2.82 1.55 13.82
C CYS A 290 -1.98 2.51 12.96
N LEU A 291 -2.36 2.68 11.69
CA LEU A 291 -1.73 3.66 10.81
C LEU A 291 -1.78 5.06 11.43
N TYR A 292 -2.93 5.46 11.95
CA TYR A 292 -3.15 6.78 12.57
C TYR A 292 -2.45 6.95 13.92
N SER A 293 -2.20 5.86 14.66
CA SER A 293 -1.72 5.94 16.05
C SER A 293 -0.38 6.68 16.15
N GLN A 294 -0.32 7.65 17.05
CA GLN A 294 0.92 8.27 17.51
C GLN A 294 1.60 7.44 18.60
N SER A 295 0.81 6.63 19.34
CA SER A 295 1.35 5.69 20.32
C SER A 295 2.07 4.56 19.61
N THR A 296 3.32 4.40 19.93
CA THR A 296 4.21 3.36 19.39
C THR A 296 5.03 2.77 20.53
N SER A 297 5.46 1.52 20.38
CA SER A 297 6.56 0.97 21.18
C SER A 297 7.83 0.99 20.35
N ASP A 298 8.90 1.48 20.96
CA ASP A 298 10.21 1.50 20.31
C ASP A 298 10.92 0.15 20.52
N LEU A 299 10.73 -0.74 19.53
CA LEU A 299 11.42 -2.03 19.54
C LEU A 299 12.90 -1.92 19.19
N HIS A 300 13.34 -0.81 18.58
CA HIS A 300 14.72 -0.62 18.20
C HIS A 300 15.65 -0.66 19.42
N GLN A 301 15.26 0.02 20.49
CA GLN A 301 16.03 0.02 21.74
C GLN A 301 16.08 -1.39 22.35
N LEU A 302 14.95 -2.10 22.41
CA LEU A 302 14.89 -3.47 22.91
C LEU A 302 15.73 -4.44 22.06
N LEU A 303 15.69 -4.31 20.73
CA LEU A 303 16.44 -5.16 19.82
C LEU A 303 17.96 -4.96 19.91
N ARG A 304 18.42 -3.79 20.34
CA ARG A 304 19.86 -3.43 20.46
C ARG A 304 20.40 -3.48 21.88
N SER A 305 19.51 -3.63 22.86
CA SER A 305 19.89 -4.01 24.20
C SER A 305 20.03 -5.54 24.31
N SER A 306 20.41 -6.01 25.50
CA SER A 306 20.43 -7.45 25.81
C SER A 306 19.03 -8.00 26.14
N ALA A 307 17.95 -7.36 25.65
CA ALA A 307 16.58 -7.78 25.93
C ALA A 307 16.34 -9.23 25.48
N SER A 308 15.66 -10.00 26.31
CA SER A 308 15.30 -11.38 26.03
C SER A 308 14.17 -11.47 24.99
N GLU A 309 13.88 -12.68 24.49
CA GLU A 309 12.73 -12.89 23.60
C GLU A 309 11.41 -12.69 24.33
N GLU A 310 11.36 -13.05 25.63
CA GLU A 310 10.19 -12.85 26.48
C GLU A 310 9.86 -11.36 26.66
N GLU A 311 10.84 -10.51 26.91
CA GLU A 311 10.66 -9.05 27.00
C GLU A 311 10.16 -8.48 25.68
N LEU A 312 10.68 -8.94 24.54
CA LEU A 312 10.21 -8.54 23.22
C LEU A 312 8.77 -9.00 22.96
N VAL A 313 8.42 -10.21 23.34
CA VAL A 313 7.05 -10.74 23.25
C VAL A 313 6.08 -9.93 24.10
N GLU A 314 6.45 -9.58 25.32
CA GLU A 314 5.58 -8.77 26.19
C GLU A 314 5.37 -7.35 25.64
N ALA A 315 6.41 -6.71 25.11
CA ALA A 315 6.28 -5.40 24.43
C ALA A 315 5.36 -5.48 23.20
N LEU A 316 5.46 -6.56 22.43
CA LEU A 316 4.59 -6.81 21.29
C LEU A 316 3.12 -7.03 21.71
N LYS A 317 2.90 -7.84 22.76
CA LYS A 317 1.56 -8.10 23.32
C LYS A 317 0.88 -6.83 23.79
N ASP A 318 1.61 -5.97 24.52
CA ASP A 318 1.07 -4.74 25.06
C ASP A 318 0.54 -3.82 23.94
N VAL A 319 1.35 -3.56 22.92
CA VAL A 319 0.95 -2.73 21.76
C VAL A 319 -0.24 -3.32 21.02
N ILE A 320 -0.24 -4.64 20.80
CA ILE A 320 -1.32 -5.31 20.07
C ILE A 320 -2.62 -5.27 20.90
N TYR A 321 -2.55 -5.55 22.19
CA TYR A 321 -3.70 -5.54 23.10
C TYR A 321 -4.33 -4.15 23.17
N HIS A 322 -3.53 -3.09 23.27
CA HIS A 322 -3.99 -1.71 23.36
C HIS A 322 -4.31 -1.05 22.02
N LYS A 323 -4.40 -1.83 20.94
CA LYS A 323 -4.79 -1.30 19.63
C LYS A 323 -6.09 -0.48 19.73
N PRO A 324 -6.12 0.80 19.22
CA PRO A 324 -7.28 1.67 19.34
C PRO A 324 -8.48 1.09 18.57
N LEU A 325 -9.69 1.44 18.99
CA LEU A 325 -10.93 1.02 18.33
C LEU A 325 -10.99 1.50 16.88
N GLY A 326 -10.60 2.75 16.64
CA GLY A 326 -10.59 3.37 15.33
C GLY A 326 -9.50 4.44 15.19
N HIS A 327 -9.49 5.09 14.06
CA HIS A 327 -8.72 6.31 13.82
C HIS A 327 -9.61 7.55 14.04
N HIS A 328 -8.97 8.71 14.14
CA HIS A 328 -9.61 10.01 14.30
C HIS A 328 -9.09 11.01 13.26
N PHE A 329 -8.93 10.55 12.02
CA PHE A 329 -8.48 11.41 10.91
C PHE A 329 -9.39 12.62 10.66
N GLU A 330 -10.68 12.51 10.99
CA GLU A 330 -11.66 13.57 10.86
C GLU A 330 -11.42 14.72 11.85
N GLU A 331 -10.87 14.40 13.03
CA GLU A 331 -10.58 15.37 14.09
C GLU A 331 -9.20 16.00 13.91
N LYS A 332 -8.21 15.19 13.51
CA LYS A 332 -6.82 15.63 13.38
C LYS A 332 -6.09 14.85 12.28
N PRO A 333 -5.49 15.55 11.29
CA PRO A 333 -4.59 14.89 10.33
C PRO A 333 -3.41 14.23 11.01
N ALA A 334 -2.84 13.20 10.41
CA ALA A 334 -1.61 12.60 10.91
C ALA A 334 -0.41 13.52 10.65
N THR A 335 0.55 13.50 11.59
CA THR A 335 1.75 14.34 11.54
C THR A 335 2.95 13.68 10.85
N PHE A 336 2.77 12.52 10.28
CA PHE A 336 3.80 11.72 9.60
C PHE A 336 3.42 11.48 8.14
N ASN A 337 4.39 11.09 7.35
CA ASN A 337 4.25 10.76 5.93
C ASN A 337 4.10 9.24 5.72
N MET A 338 3.56 8.83 4.57
CA MET A 338 3.33 7.42 4.30
C MET A 338 4.63 6.60 4.22
N ASN A 339 5.70 7.17 3.66
CA ASN A 339 7.00 6.50 3.55
C ASN A 339 7.65 6.20 4.92
N GLU A 340 7.34 6.96 5.95
CA GLU A 340 7.87 6.76 7.31
C GLU A 340 7.26 5.53 7.99
N ILE A 341 6.02 5.21 7.65
CA ILE A 341 5.26 4.11 8.30
C ILE A 341 5.06 2.87 7.42
N GLY A 342 5.50 2.94 6.17
CA GLY A 342 5.34 1.89 5.19
C GLY A 342 3.94 1.83 4.57
N GLY A 343 3.84 2.38 3.38
CA GLY A 343 2.62 2.47 2.57
C GLY A 343 2.10 1.15 2.02
#